data_e85bba67b4049af60e6cf65e70ad66b8
#
_entry.id   e85bba67b4049af60e6cf65e70ad66b8
#
_cell.length_a   1.000
_cell.length_b   1.000
_cell.length_c   1.000
_cell.angle_alpha   90.00
_cell.angle_beta   90.00
_cell.angle_gamma   90.00
#
_symmetry.space_group_name_H-M   'P 1'
#
loop_
_entity.id
_entity.type
_entity.pdbx_description
1 polymer ?
#
loop_
_entity_poly.entity_id
_entity_poly.type
_entity_poly.pdbx_seq_one_letter_code
_entity_poly.pdbx_strand_id
1 'polypeptide(L)'
;MKKIILGLFLILGTLSFASPSFVDVNKIKQNSYEIRDDEDDFFTFVKSTDEAGISVAFNVIEDTNSKEVSEMIKSIAPDSQKFLSSINNKRAYVNKFADNENGGFTYNFVPKTEKIKNCYISVLYVTDSELSSTELDNAVNKILNEVESYLK
;
A
#
# COMPACT_ATOMS: atom_id res chain seq x y z
N MET A 1 21.68 -4.15 -12.17
CA MET A 1 20.61 -3.30 -11.62
C MET A 1 19.28 -3.86 -12.09
N LYS A 2 18.58 -4.57 -11.24
CA LYS A 2 17.24 -5.05 -11.56
C LYS A 2 16.29 -3.85 -11.34
N LYS A 3 15.62 -3.43 -12.41
CA LYS A 3 14.59 -2.41 -12.32
C LYS A 3 13.35 -3.06 -11.72
N ILE A 4 13.04 -2.74 -10.48
CA ILE A 4 11.74 -3.05 -9.89
C ILE A 4 10.72 -2.23 -10.66
N ILE A 5 10.00 -2.86 -11.57
CA ILE A 5 8.89 -2.22 -12.27
C ILE A 5 7.69 -2.34 -11.35
N LEU A 6 7.43 -1.25 -10.62
CA LEU A 6 6.16 -1.06 -9.89
C LEU A 6 5.04 -0.86 -10.93
N GLY A 7 4.72 -1.93 -11.65
CA GLY A 7 3.68 -1.95 -12.65
C GLY A 7 2.36 -2.36 -12.05
N LEU A 8 1.77 -1.51 -11.19
CA LEU A 8 0.38 -1.73 -10.85
C LEU A 8 -0.31 -0.43 -10.45
N PHE A 9 -1.27 -0.10 -11.23
CA PHE A 9 -2.15 1.06 -11.27
C PHE A 9 -1.73 2.14 -12.26
N LEU A 10 -1.83 1.82 -13.56
CA LEU A 10 -1.98 2.80 -14.63
C LEU A 10 -3.48 3.03 -14.81
N ILE A 11 -4.02 4.02 -14.15
CA ILE A 11 -5.20 4.72 -14.64
C ILE A 11 -4.75 6.12 -15.02
N LEU A 12 -4.74 6.38 -16.32
CA LEU A 12 -4.47 7.67 -16.90
C LEU A 12 -5.66 8.59 -16.65
N GLY A 13 -5.51 9.52 -15.75
CA GLY A 13 -6.46 10.59 -15.56
C GLY A 13 -5.73 11.89 -15.22
N THR A 14 -5.58 12.77 -16.21
CA THR A 14 -5.12 14.13 -16.01
C THR A 14 -6.30 14.99 -15.62
N LEU A 15 -6.40 15.43 -14.36
CA LEU A 15 -7.04 16.69 -13.98
C LEU A 15 -6.62 17.07 -12.56
N SER A 16 -6.28 18.32 -12.36
CA SER A 16 -5.91 18.92 -11.09
C SER A 16 -7.09 18.90 -10.13
N PHE A 17 -7.04 18.05 -9.12
CA PHE A 17 -8.02 18.01 -8.04
C PHE A 17 -7.39 18.41 -6.72
N ALA A 18 -8.21 18.97 -5.84
CA ALA A 18 -7.76 19.29 -4.49
C ALA A 18 -7.62 17.97 -3.73
N SER A 19 -6.42 17.70 -3.23
CA SER A 19 -6.14 16.54 -2.37
C SER A 19 -7.14 16.46 -1.22
N PRO A 20 -7.50 15.26 -0.76
CA PRO A 20 -8.40 15.09 0.38
C PRO A 20 -7.94 15.95 1.56
N SER A 21 -8.86 16.71 2.16
CA SER A 21 -8.53 17.67 3.22
C SER A 21 -7.85 17.05 4.45
N PHE A 22 -8.05 15.75 4.64
CA PHE A 22 -7.48 14.98 5.73
C PHE A 22 -6.06 14.45 5.45
N VAL A 23 -5.49 14.72 4.26
CA VAL A 23 -4.14 14.25 3.87
C VAL A 23 -3.12 15.39 3.95
N ASP A 24 -1.98 15.13 4.59
CA ASP A 24 -0.83 16.04 4.61
C ASP A 24 0.09 15.78 3.41
N VAL A 25 -0.28 16.33 2.26
CA VAL A 25 0.46 16.20 0.99
C VAL A 25 1.90 16.71 1.09
N ASN A 26 2.12 17.80 1.84
CA ASN A 26 3.46 18.35 2.00
C ASN A 26 4.38 17.38 2.73
N LYS A 27 3.88 16.73 3.78
CA LYS A 27 4.63 15.75 4.55
C LYS A 27 4.95 14.50 3.71
N ILE A 28 4.01 14.04 2.88
CA ILE A 28 4.23 12.94 1.93
C ILE A 28 5.40 13.26 1.00
N LYS A 29 5.39 14.43 0.36
CA LYS A 29 6.46 14.88 -0.55
C LYS A 29 7.81 15.05 0.16
N GLN A 30 7.82 15.58 1.40
CA GLN A 30 9.04 15.72 2.21
C GLN A 30 9.68 14.37 2.54
N ASN A 31 8.89 13.29 2.62
CA ASN A 31 9.38 11.93 2.82
C ASN A 31 9.73 11.20 1.50
N SER A 32 9.88 11.96 0.40
CA SER A 32 10.32 11.45 -0.91
C SER A 32 9.34 10.48 -1.57
N TYR A 33 8.04 10.61 -1.29
CA TYR A 33 7.01 9.93 -2.05
C TYR A 33 6.57 10.76 -3.26
N GLU A 34 6.25 10.07 -4.32
CA GLU A 34 5.63 10.63 -5.53
C GLU A 34 4.13 10.35 -5.49
N ILE A 35 3.31 11.39 -5.66
CA ILE A 35 1.86 11.24 -5.72
C ILE A 35 1.49 10.75 -7.11
N ARG A 36 0.61 9.75 -7.19
CA ARG A 36 0.15 9.14 -8.44
C ARG A 36 -1.29 9.51 -8.76
N ASP A 37 -2.18 9.35 -7.80
CA ASP A 37 -3.58 9.71 -7.94
C ASP A 37 -3.96 10.64 -6.79
N ASP A 38 -4.75 11.64 -7.09
CA ASP A 38 -5.13 12.71 -6.17
C ASP A 38 -6.62 13.02 -6.37
N GLU A 39 -7.48 12.10 -5.93
CA GLU A 39 -8.94 12.20 -5.97
C GLU A 39 -9.50 12.22 -4.55
N ASP A 40 -10.72 12.73 -4.36
CA ASP A 40 -11.33 12.91 -3.03
C ASP A 40 -11.54 11.59 -2.26
N ASP A 41 -11.79 10.49 -2.98
CA ASP A 41 -12.07 9.16 -2.45
C ASP A 41 -10.94 8.15 -2.68
N PHE A 42 -9.94 8.51 -3.49
CA PHE A 42 -8.81 7.66 -3.82
C PHE A 42 -7.52 8.47 -3.99
N PHE A 43 -6.61 8.31 -3.05
CA PHE A 43 -5.34 9.03 -3.06
C PHE A 43 -4.18 8.04 -2.97
N THR A 44 -3.27 8.07 -3.96
CA THR A 44 -2.14 7.14 -4.01
C THR A 44 -0.80 7.84 -4.10
N PHE A 45 0.20 7.23 -3.48
CA PHE A 45 1.58 7.69 -3.53
C PHE A 45 2.55 6.52 -3.44
N VAL A 46 3.71 6.69 -4.08
CA VAL A 46 4.71 5.63 -4.23
C VAL A 46 6.10 6.11 -3.86
N LYS A 47 6.91 5.17 -3.39
CA LYS A 47 8.33 5.38 -3.13
C LYS A 47 9.10 4.14 -3.53
N SER A 48 10.21 4.32 -4.22
CA SER A 48 11.15 3.25 -4.55
C SER A 48 12.50 3.53 -3.93
N THR A 49 13.10 2.51 -3.36
CA THR A 49 14.47 2.49 -2.88
C THR A 49 15.24 1.36 -3.59
N ASP A 50 16.54 1.24 -3.35
CA ASP A 50 17.33 0.14 -3.91
C ASP A 50 16.91 -1.24 -3.33
N GLU A 51 16.28 -1.25 -2.17
CA GLU A 51 15.91 -2.47 -1.43
C GLU A 51 14.44 -2.86 -1.59
N ALA A 52 13.54 -1.87 -1.80
CA ALA A 52 12.10 -2.13 -1.79
C ALA A 52 11.30 -1.06 -2.56
N GLY A 53 10.11 -1.47 -2.99
CA GLY A 53 9.07 -0.58 -3.49
C GLY A 53 7.91 -0.47 -2.49
N ILE A 54 7.38 0.73 -2.32
CA ILE A 54 6.21 0.99 -1.47
C ILE A 54 5.17 1.73 -2.29
N SER A 55 3.98 1.18 -2.36
CA SER A 55 2.80 1.88 -2.89
C SER A 55 1.76 1.96 -1.79
N VAL A 56 1.21 3.13 -1.58
CA VAL A 56 0.20 3.39 -0.54
C VAL A 56 -1.03 3.97 -1.20
N ALA A 57 -2.20 3.49 -0.80
CA ALA A 57 -3.47 4.09 -1.16
C ALA A 57 -4.28 4.41 0.10
N PHE A 58 -4.90 5.59 0.09
CA PHE A 58 -5.98 5.96 0.99
C PHE A 58 -7.29 5.79 0.21
N ASN A 59 -8.14 4.89 0.67
CA ASN A 59 -9.40 4.56 0.01
C ASN A 59 -10.54 5.00 0.91
N VAL A 60 -11.41 5.89 0.43
CA VAL A 60 -12.61 6.29 1.14
C VAL A 60 -13.77 5.42 0.67
N ILE A 61 -14.20 4.49 1.51
CA ILE A 61 -15.22 3.50 1.17
C ILE A 61 -16.23 3.42 2.33
N GLU A 62 -17.51 3.60 2.03
CA GLU A 62 -18.58 3.45 3.01
C GLU A 62 -19.03 1.99 3.12
N ASP A 63 -19.67 1.66 4.24
CA ASP A 63 -20.30 0.36 4.50
C ASP A 63 -19.39 -0.86 4.33
N THR A 64 -18.09 -0.73 4.71
CA THR A 64 -17.12 -1.82 4.69
C THR A 64 -16.26 -1.79 5.96
N ASN A 65 -15.29 -2.69 6.03
CA ASN A 65 -14.30 -2.78 7.12
C ASN A 65 -12.92 -3.18 6.60
N SER A 66 -11.89 -3.00 7.42
CA SER A 66 -10.50 -3.28 7.06
C SER A 66 -10.26 -4.71 6.55
N LYS A 67 -11.01 -5.70 7.07
CA LYS A 67 -10.87 -7.09 6.63
C LYS A 67 -11.42 -7.28 5.22
N GLU A 68 -12.58 -6.73 4.94
CA GLU A 68 -13.20 -6.77 3.61
C GLU A 68 -12.36 -6.05 2.57
N VAL A 69 -11.79 -4.89 2.92
CA VAL A 69 -10.85 -4.17 2.06
C VAL A 69 -9.61 -5.03 1.75
N SER A 70 -9.04 -5.71 2.75
CA SER A 70 -7.92 -6.63 2.54
C SER A 70 -8.27 -7.80 1.62
N GLU A 71 -9.45 -8.40 1.77
CA GLU A 71 -9.92 -9.49 0.89
C GLU A 71 -10.22 -8.98 -0.54
N MET A 72 -10.79 -7.78 -0.67
CA MET A 72 -11.01 -7.15 -1.98
C MET A 72 -9.69 -6.95 -2.73
N ILE A 73 -8.67 -6.37 -2.07
CA ILE A 73 -7.36 -6.15 -2.68
C ILE A 73 -6.72 -7.48 -3.08
N LYS A 74 -6.84 -8.52 -2.25
CA LYS A 74 -6.38 -9.86 -2.58
C LYS A 74 -7.05 -10.42 -3.83
N SER A 75 -8.35 -10.17 -4.00
CA SER A 75 -9.14 -10.68 -5.13
C SER A 75 -8.83 -10.02 -6.47
N ILE A 76 -8.33 -8.79 -6.45
CA ILE A 76 -7.97 -8.02 -7.65
C ILE A 76 -6.48 -8.07 -7.98
N ALA A 77 -5.70 -8.89 -7.26
CA ALA A 77 -4.29 -9.06 -7.55
C ALA A 77 -4.12 -9.56 -8.99
N PRO A 78 -3.12 -9.03 -9.74
CA PRO A 78 -2.91 -9.41 -11.12
C PRO A 78 -2.43 -10.87 -11.25
N ASP A 79 -2.63 -11.46 -12.41
CA ASP A 79 -2.26 -12.86 -12.72
C ASP A 79 -0.76 -13.13 -12.55
N SER A 80 0.09 -12.12 -12.70
CA SER A 80 1.53 -12.21 -12.42
C SER A 80 1.84 -12.40 -10.93
N GLN A 81 0.91 -12.07 -10.03
CA GLN A 81 1.08 -12.23 -8.59
C GLN A 81 0.35 -13.46 -8.08
N LYS A 82 1.12 -14.49 -7.75
CA LYS A 82 0.60 -15.71 -7.15
C LYS A 82 0.41 -15.53 -5.64
N PHE A 83 -0.84 -15.62 -5.18
CA PHE A 83 -1.13 -15.63 -3.74
C PHE A 83 -0.45 -16.83 -3.06
N LEU A 84 0.24 -16.58 -1.96
CA LEU A 84 0.93 -17.59 -1.16
C LEU A 84 0.23 -17.85 0.16
N SER A 85 -0.03 -16.81 0.95
CA SER A 85 -0.64 -16.95 2.27
C SER A 85 -1.17 -15.62 2.81
N SER A 86 -2.14 -15.72 3.73
CA SER A 86 -2.48 -14.63 4.65
C SER A 86 -1.70 -14.82 5.94
N ILE A 87 -1.09 -13.73 6.44
CA ILE A 87 -0.21 -13.74 7.61
C ILE A 87 -0.91 -13.04 8.76
N ASN A 88 -0.95 -13.69 9.92
CA ASN A 88 -1.52 -13.10 11.12
C ASN A 88 -0.53 -12.10 11.74
N ASN A 89 -0.73 -10.82 11.47
CA ASN A 89 0.00 -9.72 12.10
C ASN A 89 -0.90 -9.02 13.13
N LYS A 90 -0.31 -8.51 14.21
CA LYS A 90 -1.07 -7.86 15.29
C LYS A 90 -1.78 -6.59 14.83
N ARG A 91 -1.15 -5.84 13.92
CA ARG A 91 -1.58 -4.50 13.51
C ARG A 91 -2.35 -4.46 12.20
N ALA A 92 -2.09 -5.40 11.30
CA ALA A 92 -2.65 -5.40 9.96
C ALA A 92 -3.12 -6.79 9.50
N TYR A 93 -4.05 -6.79 8.54
CA TYR A 93 -4.29 -7.94 7.67
C TYR A 93 -3.20 -7.94 6.60
N VAL A 94 -2.45 -9.02 6.48
CA VAL A 94 -1.33 -9.11 5.54
C VAL A 94 -1.56 -10.27 4.58
N ASN A 95 -1.46 -10.01 3.29
CA ASN A 95 -1.47 -11.02 2.24
C ASN A 95 -0.12 -11.03 1.52
N LYS A 96 0.45 -12.21 1.33
CA LYS A 96 1.74 -12.42 0.68
C LYS A 96 1.55 -13.05 -0.69
N PHE A 97 2.27 -12.50 -1.66
CA PHE A 97 2.29 -12.97 -3.04
C PHE A 97 3.73 -13.17 -3.51
N ALA A 98 3.93 -14.09 -4.47
CA ALA A 98 5.14 -14.18 -5.27
C ALA A 98 4.90 -13.52 -6.63
N ASP A 99 5.86 -12.74 -7.12
CA ASP A 99 5.84 -12.21 -8.48
C ASP A 99 6.46 -13.25 -9.43
N ASN A 100 5.64 -13.84 -10.30
CA ASN A 100 6.05 -14.88 -11.22
C ASN A 100 6.81 -14.33 -12.45
N GLU A 101 6.69 -13.05 -12.77
CA GLU A 101 7.30 -12.45 -13.96
C GLU A 101 8.66 -11.83 -13.64
N ASN A 102 8.76 -11.09 -12.54
CA ASN A 102 9.94 -10.31 -12.18
C ASN A 102 10.76 -10.95 -11.06
N GLY A 103 10.19 -11.95 -10.39
CA GLY A 103 10.72 -12.50 -9.15
C GLY A 103 10.49 -11.56 -7.96
N GLY A 104 10.71 -12.08 -6.75
CA GLY A 104 10.48 -11.32 -5.52
C GLY A 104 9.11 -11.57 -4.91
N PHE A 105 8.78 -10.74 -3.93
CA PHE A 105 7.59 -10.89 -3.10
C PHE A 105 6.85 -9.57 -2.95
N THR A 106 5.53 -9.64 -2.93
CA THR A 106 4.65 -8.53 -2.60
C THR A 106 3.90 -8.85 -1.31
N TYR A 107 3.95 -7.92 -0.38
CA TYR A 107 3.17 -7.94 0.86
C TYR A 107 2.13 -6.83 0.78
N ASN A 108 0.86 -7.22 0.68
CA ASN A 108 -0.23 -6.27 0.82
C ASN A 108 -0.68 -6.25 2.27
N PHE A 109 -0.81 -5.09 2.87
CA PHE A 109 -1.34 -4.97 4.22
C PHE A 109 -2.28 -3.78 4.40
N VAL A 110 -3.32 -4.05 5.20
CA VAL A 110 -4.36 -3.09 5.57
C VAL A 110 -4.44 -3.04 7.10
N PRO A 111 -4.30 -1.88 7.75
CA PRO A 111 -4.43 -1.76 9.19
C PRO A 111 -5.77 -2.29 9.68
N LYS A 112 -5.78 -3.00 10.80
CA LYS A 112 -7.00 -3.52 11.44
C LYS A 112 -7.88 -2.43 12.04
N THR A 113 -7.28 -1.27 12.35
CA THR A 113 -7.96 -0.12 12.93
C THR A 113 -7.86 1.07 12.00
N GLU A 114 -9.00 1.66 11.70
CA GLU A 114 -9.09 2.90 10.92
C GLU A 114 -8.59 4.08 11.75
N LYS A 115 -7.79 4.95 11.14
CA LYS A 115 -7.38 6.22 11.73
C LYS A 115 -8.42 7.31 11.52
N ILE A 116 -9.07 7.28 10.37
CA ILE A 116 -10.18 8.16 9.97
C ILE A 116 -11.31 7.26 9.52
N LYS A 117 -12.52 7.56 9.97
CA LYS A 117 -13.71 6.78 9.63
C LYS A 117 -13.88 6.68 8.11
N ASN A 118 -14.14 5.47 7.64
CA ASN A 118 -14.31 5.11 6.22
C ASN A 118 -13.07 5.34 5.35
N CYS A 119 -11.91 5.71 5.91
CA CYS A 119 -10.65 5.85 5.18
C CYS A 119 -9.74 4.65 5.49
N TYR A 120 -9.57 3.78 4.50
CA TYR A 120 -8.76 2.56 4.62
C TYR A 120 -7.40 2.75 3.94
N ILE A 121 -6.35 2.54 4.72
CA ILE A 121 -5.00 2.51 4.21
C ILE A 121 -4.76 1.13 3.59
N SER A 122 -4.24 1.09 2.38
CA SER A 122 -3.66 -0.12 1.81
C SER A 122 -2.22 0.12 1.37
N VAL A 123 -1.35 -0.82 1.71
CA VAL A 123 0.07 -0.75 1.37
C VAL A 123 0.44 -1.97 0.54
N LEU A 124 1.14 -1.74 -0.57
CA LEU A 124 1.87 -2.76 -1.30
C LEU A 124 3.36 -2.56 -1.04
N TYR A 125 3.98 -3.53 -0.40
CA TYR A 125 5.40 -3.54 -0.09
C TYR A 125 6.08 -4.63 -0.91
N VAL A 126 6.94 -4.24 -1.83
CA VAL A 126 7.61 -5.14 -2.79
C VAL A 126 9.08 -5.29 -2.42
N THR A 127 9.56 -6.53 -2.35
CA THR A 127 10.94 -6.88 -1.99
C THR A 127 11.50 -7.93 -2.95
N ASP A 128 12.81 -7.92 -3.15
CA ASP A 128 13.49 -8.95 -3.97
C ASP A 128 13.56 -10.30 -3.25
N SER A 129 13.56 -10.30 -1.93
CA SER A 129 13.69 -11.48 -1.09
C SER A 129 12.52 -11.66 -0.14
N GLU A 130 12.24 -12.89 0.20
CA GLU A 130 11.23 -13.22 1.20
C GLU A 130 11.63 -12.69 2.58
N LEU A 131 10.71 -11.97 3.22
CA LEU A 131 10.93 -11.47 4.57
C LEU A 131 10.67 -12.55 5.62
N SER A 132 11.52 -12.62 6.64
CA SER A 132 11.22 -13.34 7.87
C SER A 132 10.06 -12.68 8.61
N SER A 133 9.44 -13.39 9.55
CA SER A 133 8.34 -12.85 10.36
C SER A 133 8.74 -11.57 11.10
N THR A 134 9.97 -11.51 11.62
CA THR A 134 10.47 -10.33 12.35
C THR A 134 10.69 -9.13 11.41
N GLU A 135 11.25 -9.36 10.23
CA GLU A 135 11.44 -8.31 9.22
C GLU A 135 10.10 -7.77 8.73
N LEU A 136 9.13 -8.65 8.48
CA LEU A 136 7.78 -8.25 8.10
C LEU A 136 7.08 -7.43 9.19
N ASP A 137 7.13 -7.86 10.45
CA ASP A 137 6.54 -7.13 11.57
C ASP A 137 7.17 -5.73 11.72
N ASN A 138 8.49 -5.63 11.57
CA ASN A 138 9.20 -4.36 11.60
C ASN A 138 8.81 -3.45 10.42
N ALA A 139 8.70 -4.01 9.21
CA ALA A 139 8.29 -3.27 8.02
C ALA A 139 6.86 -2.75 8.16
N VAL A 140 5.91 -3.60 8.57
CA VAL A 140 4.51 -3.21 8.81
C VAL A 140 4.45 -2.06 9.82
N ASN A 141 5.13 -2.19 10.97
CA ASN A 141 5.12 -1.17 12.00
C ASN A 141 5.73 0.15 11.53
N LYS A 142 6.89 0.10 10.88
CA LYS A 142 7.59 1.29 10.38
C LYS A 142 6.77 2.03 9.33
N ILE A 143 6.28 1.30 8.32
CA ILE A 143 5.53 1.90 7.22
C ILE A 143 4.19 2.46 7.71
N LEU A 144 3.44 1.71 8.52
CA LEU A 144 2.16 2.21 9.04
C LEU A 144 2.32 3.41 9.97
N ASN A 145 3.36 3.45 10.82
CA ASN A 145 3.65 4.63 11.64
C ASN A 145 3.90 5.87 10.77
N GLU A 146 4.66 5.71 9.71
CA GLU A 146 4.94 6.78 8.76
C GLU A 146 3.67 7.21 8.01
N VAL A 147 2.95 6.27 7.40
CA VAL A 147 1.78 6.54 6.56
C VAL A 147 0.61 7.11 7.35
N GLU A 148 0.31 6.56 8.53
CA GLU A 148 -0.72 7.10 9.42
C GLU A 148 -0.42 8.52 9.89
N SER A 149 0.84 8.91 9.93
CA SER A 149 1.25 10.28 10.28
C SER A 149 0.92 11.32 9.21
N TYR A 150 0.55 10.90 8.01
CA TYR A 150 0.10 11.75 6.91
C TYR A 150 -1.39 12.07 6.97
N LEU A 151 -2.15 11.40 7.84
CA LEU A 151 -3.55 11.68 8.10
C LEU A 151 -3.69 12.74 9.21
N LYS A 152 -4.51 13.77 8.95
CA LYS A 152 -4.76 14.91 9.86
C LYS A 152 -5.94 14.65 10.77
#